data_caf64d35e077f57e5065bdbdec3586ff
#
_entry.id   caf64d35e077f57e5065bdbdec3586ff
#
_cell.length_a   1.000
_cell.length_b   1.000
_cell.length_c   1.000
_cell.angle_alpha   90.00
_cell.angle_beta   90.00
_cell.angle_gamma   90.00
#
_symmetry.space_group_name_H-M   'P 1'
#
loop_
_entity.id
_entity.type
_entity.pdbx_description
1 polymer ?
#
loop_
_entity_poly.entity_id
_entity_poly.type
_entity_poly.pdbx_seq_one_letter_code
_entity_poly.pdbx_strand_id
1 'polypeptide(L)'
;MIPESKLPALGTTIFTQMSALAQQHQAINLSQGFPDFDGPRYLQERLAYHVAQGANQYAPMTGVPALREAIAGKTAELYGYQPDVNSEITVTAGATEALYAAITALVRRGDEVICFDPSYDSYAPAVALAGGELRRIALQPPHFRVDWRQFAAALSEKTRLVILNTPHNPSATVWQREDFAALWQAIAEREIYVLSDEVYEHICFADGGHASVLAHPQLRERAVAVSSFGKTFHMTGWKVGYCVAPAAISAELRKVHQYLTFSVNTPAQLAIADMLREAPEHYRELPAFYRERRDLFIEALRPSRLEILPCEGTYFLQADYSAISDLDDVSFCRWLTTEVGVAAIPLSVFCADPFPHKLIRLCFAKQPATLLAAATRLCQL
;
A
#
# COMPACT_ATOMS: atom_id res chain seq x y z
N MET A 1 -1.50 -29.01 24.09
CA MET A 1 -0.23 -28.76 23.40
C MET A 1 -0.34 -27.42 22.69
N ILE A 2 0.57 -26.47 22.95
CA ILE A 2 0.60 -25.16 22.27
C ILE A 2 1.64 -25.29 21.15
N PRO A 3 1.29 -24.99 19.87
CA PRO A 3 2.28 -25.07 18.77
C PRO A 3 3.35 -23.99 18.95
N GLU A 4 4.57 -24.32 18.57
CA GLU A 4 5.64 -23.33 18.47
C GLU A 4 5.31 -22.33 17.34
N SER A 5 5.45 -21.04 17.63
CA SER A 5 5.14 -19.99 16.65
C SER A 5 6.26 -19.89 15.61
N LYS A 6 5.90 -19.82 14.33
CA LYS A 6 6.83 -19.45 13.25
C LYS A 6 7.12 -17.93 13.23
N LEU A 7 6.32 -17.14 13.92
CA LEU A 7 6.41 -15.68 13.98
C LEU A 7 6.34 -15.20 15.46
N PRO A 8 7.30 -15.61 16.32
CA PRO A 8 7.21 -15.41 17.76
C PRO A 8 7.25 -13.93 18.18
N ALA A 9 7.80 -13.06 17.35
CA ALA A 9 7.90 -11.62 17.61
C ALA A 9 6.60 -10.85 17.27
N LEU A 10 5.63 -11.50 16.63
CA LEU A 10 4.39 -10.83 16.21
C LEU A 10 3.26 -11.06 17.22
N GLY A 11 2.64 -9.95 17.62
CA GLY A 11 1.44 -9.93 18.47
C GLY A 11 0.25 -9.27 17.78
N THR A 12 -0.70 -8.77 18.57
CA THR A 12 -1.80 -7.96 18.05
C THR A 12 -1.26 -6.68 17.45
N THR A 13 -1.63 -6.41 16.20
CA THR A 13 -1.10 -5.25 15.47
C THR A 13 -1.50 -3.94 16.13
N ILE A 14 -0.65 -2.92 16.01
CA ILE A 14 -0.95 -1.57 16.49
C ILE A 14 -2.25 -1.02 15.90
N PHE A 15 -2.55 -1.36 14.66
CA PHE A 15 -3.80 -0.96 13.99
C PHE A 15 -5.04 -1.48 14.74
N THR A 16 -5.01 -2.75 15.14
CA THR A 16 -6.10 -3.36 15.93
C THR A 16 -6.20 -2.71 17.31
N GLN A 17 -5.05 -2.48 17.97
CA GLN A 17 -5.02 -1.86 19.30
C GLN A 17 -5.56 -0.43 19.25
N MET A 18 -5.10 0.40 18.32
CA MET A 18 -5.53 1.80 18.20
C MET A 18 -6.98 1.93 17.77
N SER A 19 -7.49 1.01 16.94
CA SER A 19 -8.91 1.01 16.56
C SER A 19 -9.82 0.62 17.74
N ALA A 20 -9.43 -0.39 18.52
CA ALA A 20 -10.16 -0.77 19.72
C ALA A 20 -10.18 0.38 20.74
N LEU A 21 -9.03 1.05 20.94
CA LEU A 21 -8.92 2.19 21.83
C LEU A 21 -9.79 3.36 21.36
N ALA A 22 -9.76 3.67 20.05
CA ALA A 22 -10.59 4.71 19.46
C ALA A 22 -12.09 4.44 19.66
N GLN A 23 -12.53 3.18 19.49
CA GLN A 23 -13.90 2.79 19.71
C GLN A 23 -14.29 2.92 21.19
N GLN A 24 -13.44 2.45 22.10
CA GLN A 24 -13.67 2.52 23.55
C GLN A 24 -13.85 3.96 24.05
N HIS A 25 -13.06 4.90 23.52
CA HIS A 25 -13.05 6.31 23.91
C HIS A 25 -13.89 7.21 22.99
N GLN A 26 -14.62 6.65 22.02
CA GLN A 26 -15.40 7.41 21.02
C GLN A 26 -14.55 8.49 20.32
N ALA A 27 -13.27 8.19 20.10
CA ALA A 27 -12.34 9.09 19.45
C ALA A 27 -12.56 9.11 17.93
N ILE A 28 -12.26 10.24 17.30
CA ILE A 28 -12.23 10.35 15.85
C ILE A 28 -11.06 9.49 15.33
N ASN A 29 -11.38 8.45 14.55
CA ASN A 29 -10.38 7.47 14.17
C ASN A 29 -9.66 7.86 12.87
N LEU A 30 -8.49 8.51 12.99
CA LEU A 30 -7.56 8.77 11.89
C LEU A 30 -6.40 7.75 11.86
N SER A 31 -6.46 6.69 12.68
CA SER A 31 -5.43 5.66 12.71
C SER A 31 -5.55 4.66 11.55
N GLN A 32 -6.79 4.37 11.13
CA GLN A 32 -7.07 3.36 10.10
C GLN A 32 -6.99 3.92 8.68
N GLY A 33 -6.31 3.15 7.82
CA GLY A 33 -6.14 3.46 6.41
C GLY A 33 -7.33 3.00 5.55
N PHE A 34 -8.55 3.39 5.90
CA PHE A 34 -9.73 3.20 5.08
C PHE A 34 -10.70 4.40 5.17
N PRO A 35 -11.48 4.66 4.10
CA PRO A 35 -12.44 5.74 4.07
C PRO A 35 -13.59 5.57 5.08
N ASP A 36 -14.16 6.70 5.55
CA ASP A 36 -15.42 6.76 6.29
C ASP A 36 -16.61 7.14 5.39
N PHE A 37 -16.43 6.96 4.08
CA PHE A 37 -17.42 7.16 3.03
C PHE A 37 -17.46 5.94 2.11
N ASP A 38 -18.61 5.74 1.46
CA ASP A 38 -18.82 4.57 0.60
C ASP A 38 -18.07 4.68 -0.73
N GLY A 39 -17.84 3.52 -1.33
CA GLY A 39 -17.37 3.41 -2.71
C GLY A 39 -18.44 3.84 -3.72
N PRO A 40 -18.09 3.90 -5.03
CA PRO A 40 -18.99 4.34 -6.08
C PRO A 40 -20.29 3.55 -6.11
N ARG A 41 -21.42 4.25 -6.13
CA ARG A 41 -22.75 3.63 -6.18
C ARG A 41 -22.89 2.69 -7.39
N TYR A 42 -22.39 3.11 -8.55
CA TYR A 42 -22.39 2.30 -9.76
C TYR A 42 -21.72 0.94 -9.52
N LEU A 43 -20.57 0.91 -8.87
CA LEU A 43 -19.85 -0.34 -8.55
C LEU A 43 -20.69 -1.27 -7.66
N GLN A 44 -21.42 -0.73 -6.66
CA GLN A 44 -22.29 -1.50 -5.78
C GLN A 44 -23.49 -2.07 -6.56
N GLU A 45 -24.09 -1.27 -7.45
CA GLU A 45 -25.18 -1.69 -8.33
C GLU A 45 -24.74 -2.80 -9.30
N ARG A 46 -23.52 -2.70 -9.86
CA ARG A 46 -22.95 -3.75 -10.73
C ARG A 46 -22.67 -5.03 -9.97
N LEU A 47 -22.20 -4.97 -8.71
CA LEU A 47 -22.06 -6.17 -7.87
C LEU A 47 -23.41 -6.89 -7.71
N ALA A 48 -24.44 -6.15 -7.30
CA ALA A 48 -25.79 -6.69 -7.11
C ALA A 48 -26.33 -7.31 -8.41
N TYR A 49 -26.11 -6.65 -9.54
CA TYR A 49 -26.47 -7.15 -10.86
C TYR A 49 -25.81 -8.48 -11.16
N HIS A 50 -24.49 -8.59 -11.04
CA HIS A 50 -23.77 -9.83 -11.37
C HIS A 50 -24.14 -10.99 -10.45
N VAL A 51 -24.40 -10.72 -9.16
CA VAL A 51 -24.95 -11.72 -8.22
C VAL A 51 -26.29 -12.24 -8.71
N ALA A 52 -27.21 -11.32 -9.10
CA ALA A 52 -28.54 -11.66 -9.59
C ALA A 52 -28.53 -12.40 -10.96
N GLN A 53 -27.52 -12.14 -11.80
CA GLN A 53 -27.33 -12.83 -13.07
C GLN A 53 -26.65 -14.21 -12.92
N GLY A 54 -26.40 -14.65 -11.70
CA GLY A 54 -25.88 -15.99 -11.45
C GLY A 54 -24.36 -16.13 -11.54
N ALA A 55 -23.59 -15.03 -11.52
CA ALA A 55 -22.14 -15.05 -11.54
C ALA A 55 -21.55 -15.48 -10.17
N ASN A 56 -22.05 -16.62 -9.62
CA ASN A 56 -21.78 -17.05 -8.24
C ASN A 56 -20.88 -18.29 -8.16
N GLN A 57 -20.32 -18.73 -9.27
CA GLN A 57 -19.39 -19.86 -9.33
C GLN A 57 -17.94 -19.36 -9.42
N TYR A 58 -16.99 -20.26 -9.25
CA TYR A 58 -15.57 -19.95 -9.30
C TYR A 58 -15.18 -19.26 -10.60
N ALA A 59 -14.50 -18.13 -10.48
CA ALA A 59 -13.77 -17.53 -11.58
C ALA A 59 -12.56 -18.40 -11.98
N PRO A 60 -12.02 -18.24 -13.19
CA PRO A 60 -10.68 -18.73 -13.49
C PRO A 60 -9.68 -18.28 -12.43
N MET A 61 -8.72 -19.15 -12.09
CA MET A 61 -7.69 -18.87 -11.07
C MET A 61 -6.97 -17.55 -11.32
N THR A 62 -6.69 -17.20 -12.56
CA THR A 62 -6.04 -15.94 -12.95
C THR A 62 -6.93 -14.71 -12.89
N GLY A 63 -8.23 -14.90 -12.62
CA GLY A 63 -9.27 -13.85 -12.68
C GLY A 63 -10.12 -13.90 -13.94
N VAL A 64 -11.30 -13.26 -13.90
CA VAL A 64 -12.21 -13.22 -15.05
C VAL A 64 -11.56 -12.49 -16.24
N PRO A 65 -11.73 -12.96 -17.50
CA PRO A 65 -11.12 -12.34 -18.68
C PRO A 65 -11.44 -10.85 -18.78
N ALA A 66 -12.69 -10.47 -18.58
CA ALA A 66 -13.13 -9.07 -18.66
C ALA A 66 -12.37 -8.12 -17.72
N LEU A 67 -12.02 -8.57 -16.51
CA LEU A 67 -11.22 -7.76 -15.57
C LEU A 67 -9.76 -7.69 -16.02
N ARG A 68 -9.18 -8.80 -16.46
CA ARG A 68 -7.79 -8.83 -16.93
C ARG A 68 -7.60 -7.96 -18.18
N GLU A 69 -8.56 -7.96 -19.10
CA GLU A 69 -8.58 -7.07 -20.28
C GLU A 69 -8.67 -5.60 -19.86
N ALA A 70 -9.53 -5.26 -18.89
CA ALA A 70 -9.65 -3.90 -18.38
C ALA A 70 -8.36 -3.44 -17.67
N ILE A 71 -7.70 -4.32 -16.91
CA ILE A 71 -6.40 -4.05 -16.28
C ILE A 71 -5.34 -3.78 -17.37
N ALA A 72 -5.28 -4.62 -18.42
CA ALA A 72 -4.33 -4.44 -19.51
C ALA A 72 -4.52 -3.09 -20.22
N GLY A 73 -5.78 -2.72 -20.52
CA GLY A 73 -6.12 -1.43 -21.11
C GLY A 73 -5.70 -0.25 -20.23
N LYS A 74 -6.01 -0.31 -18.93
CA LYS A 74 -5.60 0.70 -17.94
C LYS A 74 -4.07 0.82 -17.86
N THR A 75 -3.36 -0.30 -17.84
CA THR A 75 -1.90 -0.32 -17.78
C THR A 75 -1.27 0.29 -19.02
N ALA A 76 -1.81 -0.01 -20.21
CA ALA A 76 -1.37 0.59 -21.45
C ALA A 76 -1.59 2.11 -21.51
N GLU A 77 -2.76 2.55 -21.05
CA GLU A 77 -3.11 3.98 -20.99
C GLU A 77 -2.18 4.76 -20.06
N LEU A 78 -1.95 4.25 -18.84
CA LEU A 78 -1.27 5.01 -17.81
C LEU A 78 0.26 4.90 -17.88
N TYR A 79 0.77 3.74 -18.29
CA TYR A 79 2.22 3.42 -18.20
C TYR A 79 2.87 3.10 -19.54
N GLY A 80 2.12 3.12 -20.64
CA GLY A 80 2.64 2.83 -21.97
C GLY A 80 3.09 1.38 -22.15
N TYR A 81 2.59 0.46 -21.31
CA TYR A 81 2.86 -0.97 -21.37
C TYR A 81 1.59 -1.78 -21.50
N GLN A 82 1.48 -2.61 -22.53
CA GLN A 82 0.36 -3.52 -22.75
C GLN A 82 0.75 -4.93 -22.29
N PRO A 83 0.38 -5.35 -21.05
CA PRO A 83 0.66 -6.71 -20.60
C PRO A 83 -0.19 -7.74 -21.35
N ASP A 84 0.35 -8.94 -21.54
CA ASP A 84 -0.42 -10.06 -22.05
C ASP A 84 -1.48 -10.51 -21.04
N VAL A 85 -2.73 -10.44 -21.46
CA VAL A 85 -3.91 -10.71 -20.61
C VAL A 85 -3.90 -12.12 -20.01
N ASN A 86 -3.32 -13.10 -20.71
CA ASN A 86 -3.36 -14.50 -20.29
C ASN A 86 -2.16 -14.90 -19.43
N SER A 87 -1.00 -14.34 -19.70
CA SER A 87 0.25 -14.79 -19.07
C SER A 87 0.80 -13.83 -18.01
N GLU A 88 0.47 -12.51 -18.04
CA GLU A 88 1.14 -11.53 -17.21
C GLU A 88 0.26 -10.88 -16.13
N ILE A 89 -1.06 -11.08 -16.16
CA ILE A 89 -2.00 -10.51 -15.20
C ILE A 89 -2.60 -11.60 -14.31
N THR A 90 -2.55 -11.41 -13.01
CA THR A 90 -3.19 -12.31 -12.03
C THR A 90 -4.01 -11.48 -11.03
N VAL A 91 -5.30 -11.80 -10.91
CA VAL A 91 -6.21 -11.19 -9.91
C VAL A 91 -6.09 -11.95 -8.61
N THR A 92 -5.97 -11.23 -7.50
CA THR A 92 -5.69 -11.78 -6.17
C THR A 92 -6.69 -11.31 -5.12
N ALA A 93 -6.77 -11.99 -3.97
CA ALA A 93 -7.59 -11.57 -2.84
C ALA A 93 -6.98 -10.36 -2.11
N GLY A 94 -6.92 -9.24 -2.83
CA GLY A 94 -6.25 -8.01 -2.44
C GLY A 94 -4.74 -8.07 -2.63
N ALA A 95 -4.09 -6.92 -2.48
CA ALA A 95 -2.65 -6.77 -2.65
C ALA A 95 -1.84 -7.60 -1.64
N THR A 96 -2.33 -7.78 -0.41
CA THR A 96 -1.63 -8.57 0.61
C THR A 96 -1.37 -10.00 0.16
N GLU A 97 -2.33 -10.62 -0.54
CA GLU A 97 -2.14 -11.94 -1.13
C GLU A 97 -1.12 -11.89 -2.27
N ALA A 98 -1.22 -10.90 -3.18
CA ALA A 98 -0.26 -10.76 -4.27
C ALA A 98 1.18 -10.62 -3.77
N LEU A 99 1.40 -9.79 -2.74
CA LEU A 99 2.69 -9.59 -2.09
C LEU A 99 3.20 -10.90 -1.48
N TYR A 100 2.34 -11.58 -0.72
CA TYR A 100 2.69 -12.86 -0.09
C TYR A 100 3.04 -13.94 -1.12
N ALA A 101 2.22 -14.07 -2.18
CA ALA A 101 2.43 -15.05 -3.24
C ALA A 101 3.72 -14.75 -4.02
N ALA A 102 4.01 -13.47 -4.33
CA ALA A 102 5.24 -13.06 -5.00
C ALA A 102 6.49 -13.36 -4.14
N ILE A 103 6.47 -13.00 -2.85
CA ILE A 103 7.57 -13.26 -1.93
C ILE A 103 7.80 -14.78 -1.81
N THR A 104 6.73 -15.56 -1.59
CA THR A 104 6.82 -17.02 -1.46
C THR A 104 7.33 -17.69 -2.74
N ALA A 105 6.96 -17.16 -3.92
CA ALA A 105 7.39 -17.70 -5.21
C ALA A 105 8.87 -17.39 -5.51
N LEU A 106 9.36 -16.21 -5.13
CA LEU A 106 10.66 -15.69 -5.56
C LEU A 106 11.78 -15.87 -4.54
N VAL A 107 11.45 -15.91 -3.24
CA VAL A 107 12.43 -15.98 -2.14
C VAL A 107 12.64 -17.43 -1.73
N ARG A 108 13.89 -17.81 -1.50
CA ARG A 108 14.31 -19.11 -1.00
C ARG A 108 14.97 -18.96 0.38
N ARG A 109 15.11 -20.07 1.10
CA ARG A 109 15.78 -20.07 2.38
C ARG A 109 17.22 -19.56 2.25
N GLY A 110 17.54 -18.52 3.02
CA GLY A 110 18.86 -17.88 3.05
C GLY A 110 19.04 -16.76 2.02
N ASP A 111 18.05 -16.50 1.16
CA ASP A 111 18.05 -15.31 0.31
C ASP A 111 17.85 -14.04 1.16
N GLU A 112 18.50 -12.97 0.75
CA GLU A 112 18.30 -11.64 1.33
C GLU A 112 17.26 -10.85 0.52
N VAL A 113 16.37 -10.19 1.25
CA VAL A 113 15.37 -9.29 0.69
C VAL A 113 15.61 -7.88 1.24
N ILE A 114 15.73 -6.90 0.36
CA ILE A 114 15.88 -5.50 0.77
C ILE A 114 14.51 -4.82 0.75
N CYS A 115 14.19 -4.06 1.81
CA CYS A 115 13.08 -3.10 1.82
C CYS A 115 13.52 -1.78 2.46
N PHE A 116 12.65 -0.77 2.40
CA PHE A 116 12.90 0.56 2.90
C PHE A 116 12.02 0.84 4.13
N ASP A 117 12.65 1.18 5.27
CA ASP A 117 11.92 1.54 6.49
C ASP A 117 11.72 3.08 6.59
N PRO A 118 10.57 3.51 7.08
CA PRO A 118 9.44 2.71 7.58
C PRO A 118 8.79 1.86 6.48
N SER A 119 8.36 0.64 6.79
CA SER A 119 7.81 -0.30 5.81
C SER A 119 6.46 -0.89 6.23
N TYR A 120 5.63 -1.24 5.25
CA TYR A 120 4.35 -1.91 5.52
C TYR A 120 4.57 -3.24 6.26
N ASP A 121 3.78 -3.46 7.31
CA ASP A 121 3.99 -4.53 8.29
C ASP A 121 3.87 -5.96 7.74
N SER A 122 3.28 -6.15 6.57
CA SER A 122 3.14 -7.48 5.96
C SER A 122 4.41 -8.02 5.28
N TYR A 123 5.40 -7.17 4.97
CA TYR A 123 6.60 -7.62 4.24
C TYR A 123 7.46 -8.55 5.09
N ALA A 124 7.78 -8.14 6.31
CA ALA A 124 8.64 -8.91 7.19
C ALA A 124 8.13 -10.33 7.49
N PRO A 125 6.86 -10.52 7.91
CA PRO A 125 6.35 -11.86 8.15
C PRO A 125 6.30 -12.72 6.88
N ALA A 126 6.01 -12.15 5.71
CA ALA A 126 6.00 -12.90 4.46
C ALA A 126 7.40 -13.39 4.09
N VAL A 127 8.44 -12.53 4.22
CA VAL A 127 9.84 -12.90 3.98
C VAL A 127 10.29 -13.97 4.96
N ALA A 128 9.99 -13.82 6.26
CA ALA A 128 10.34 -14.79 7.29
C ALA A 128 9.70 -16.16 7.04
N LEU A 129 8.42 -16.20 6.65
CA LEU A 129 7.72 -17.46 6.32
C LEU A 129 8.27 -18.12 5.07
N ALA A 130 8.81 -17.35 4.11
CA ALA A 130 9.53 -17.88 2.94
C ALA A 130 10.95 -18.38 3.29
N GLY A 131 11.44 -18.08 4.49
CA GLY A 131 12.79 -18.45 4.94
C GLY A 131 13.89 -17.48 4.51
N GLY A 132 13.52 -16.31 4.00
CA GLY A 132 14.43 -15.22 3.64
C GLY A 132 14.83 -14.36 4.82
N GLU A 133 15.87 -13.57 4.63
CA GLU A 133 16.38 -12.58 5.59
C GLU A 133 16.05 -11.17 5.09
N LEU A 134 15.28 -10.40 5.88
CA LEU A 134 14.92 -9.04 5.53
C LEU A 134 16.01 -8.05 5.97
N ARG A 135 16.61 -7.34 5.00
CA ARG A 135 17.49 -6.20 5.22
C ARG A 135 16.72 -4.91 4.99
N ARG A 136 16.73 -4.03 5.97
CA ARG A 136 15.97 -2.79 5.95
C ARG A 136 16.90 -1.60 5.80
N ILE A 137 16.57 -0.69 4.90
CA ILE A 137 17.29 0.56 4.67
C ILE A 137 16.43 1.68 5.23
N ALA A 138 16.96 2.37 6.26
CA ALA A 138 16.24 3.45 6.92
C ALA A 138 16.17 4.69 6.02
N LEU A 139 14.95 5.12 5.71
CA LEU A 139 14.67 6.40 5.08
C LEU A 139 14.56 7.48 6.15
N GLN A 140 15.06 8.69 5.86
CA GLN A 140 15.11 9.77 6.83
C GLN A 140 14.06 10.85 6.55
N PRO A 141 13.34 11.33 7.59
CA PRO A 141 12.46 12.46 7.45
C PRO A 141 13.26 13.74 7.11
N PRO A 142 12.63 14.78 6.55
CA PRO A 142 11.20 14.86 6.25
C PRO A 142 10.81 14.25 4.90
N HIS A 143 11.75 13.91 4.03
CA HIS A 143 11.49 13.54 2.64
C HIS A 143 11.50 12.03 2.37
N PHE A 144 12.06 11.22 3.27
CA PHE A 144 12.13 9.76 3.15
C PHE A 144 12.62 9.27 1.76
N ARG A 145 13.62 9.95 1.21
CA ARG A 145 14.24 9.57 -0.06
C ARG A 145 15.27 8.45 0.14
N VAL A 146 15.43 7.62 -0.89
CA VAL A 146 16.43 6.55 -0.89
C VAL A 146 17.83 7.14 -1.02
N ASP A 147 18.72 6.75 -0.09
CA ASP A 147 20.17 6.93 -0.29
C ASP A 147 20.70 5.78 -1.15
N TRP A 148 20.92 6.06 -2.42
CA TRP A 148 21.39 5.07 -3.39
C TRP A 148 22.80 4.53 -3.11
N ARG A 149 23.62 5.26 -2.35
CA ARG A 149 24.94 4.76 -1.90
C ARG A 149 24.75 3.71 -0.81
N GLN A 150 23.89 4.00 0.17
CA GLN A 150 23.55 3.05 1.22
C GLN A 150 22.87 1.80 0.63
N PHE A 151 21.95 1.98 -0.34
CA PHE A 151 21.33 0.88 -1.06
C PHE A 151 22.35 -0.01 -1.76
N ALA A 152 23.26 0.58 -2.54
CA ALA A 152 24.30 -0.19 -3.24
C ALA A 152 25.24 -0.94 -2.29
N ALA A 153 25.57 -0.35 -1.14
CA ALA A 153 26.39 -0.99 -0.11
C ALA A 153 25.66 -2.15 0.62
N ALA A 154 24.33 -2.15 0.64
CA ALA A 154 23.52 -3.20 1.23
C ALA A 154 23.35 -4.44 0.33
N LEU A 155 23.64 -4.31 -0.97
CA LEU A 155 23.56 -5.43 -1.93
C LEU A 155 24.64 -6.46 -1.67
N SER A 156 24.27 -7.75 -1.68
CA SER A 156 25.17 -8.90 -1.55
C SER A 156 24.89 -9.95 -2.63
N GLU A 157 25.70 -11.00 -2.68
CA GLU A 157 25.45 -12.15 -3.55
C GLU A 157 24.19 -12.95 -3.17
N LYS A 158 23.68 -12.74 -1.95
CA LYS A 158 22.45 -13.37 -1.47
C LYS A 158 21.21 -12.52 -1.76
N THR A 159 21.36 -11.26 -2.16
CA THR A 159 20.23 -10.38 -2.44
C THR A 159 19.44 -10.92 -3.64
N ARG A 160 18.18 -11.28 -3.40
CA ARG A 160 17.28 -11.88 -4.40
C ARG A 160 16.13 -10.98 -4.78
N LEU A 161 15.63 -10.17 -3.83
CA LEU A 161 14.44 -9.36 -4.02
C LEU A 161 14.63 -7.96 -3.41
N VAL A 162 14.15 -6.95 -4.10
CA VAL A 162 13.95 -5.60 -3.55
C VAL A 162 12.45 -5.34 -3.50
N ILE A 163 11.93 -5.00 -2.31
CA ILE A 163 10.55 -4.57 -2.11
C ILE A 163 10.54 -3.06 -1.97
N LEU A 164 9.76 -2.40 -2.81
CA LEU A 164 9.50 -0.97 -2.73
C LEU A 164 7.99 -0.71 -2.67
N ASN A 165 7.61 0.43 -2.11
CA ASN A 165 6.23 0.88 -2.07
C ASN A 165 6.14 2.31 -2.58
N THR A 166 5.31 2.55 -3.58
CA THR A 166 5.13 3.88 -4.17
C THR A 166 3.72 4.05 -4.76
N PRO A 167 2.97 5.08 -4.40
CA PRO A 167 3.17 6.02 -3.30
C PRO A 167 3.33 5.31 -1.95
N HIS A 168 4.21 5.81 -1.09
CA HIS A 168 4.73 5.10 0.06
C HIS A 168 3.85 5.24 1.31
N ASN A 169 3.42 4.14 1.87
CA ASN A 169 2.83 4.05 3.20
C ASN A 169 3.91 3.56 4.20
N PRO A 170 4.28 4.35 5.23
CA PRO A 170 3.53 5.47 5.80
C PRO A 170 4.03 6.87 5.41
N SER A 171 5.14 7.04 4.67
CA SER A 171 5.81 8.34 4.53
C SER A 171 5.12 9.34 3.59
N ALA A 172 4.15 8.89 2.77
CA ALA A 172 3.49 9.67 1.74
C ALA A 172 4.42 10.19 0.61
N THR A 173 5.64 9.65 0.53
CA THR A 173 6.62 9.95 -0.52
C THR A 173 6.28 9.18 -1.80
N VAL A 174 6.68 9.70 -2.95
CA VAL A 174 6.48 9.06 -4.25
C VAL A 174 7.82 8.90 -4.94
N TRP A 175 8.10 7.69 -5.45
CA TRP A 175 9.24 7.44 -6.30
C TRP A 175 9.08 8.15 -7.64
N GLN A 176 10.18 8.74 -8.11
CA GLN A 176 10.26 9.41 -9.40
C GLN A 176 10.87 8.46 -10.45
N ARG A 177 10.81 8.83 -11.71
CA ARG A 177 11.44 8.04 -12.80
C ARG A 177 12.93 7.85 -12.59
N GLU A 178 13.59 8.84 -12.03
CA GLU A 178 15.01 8.84 -11.69
C GLU A 178 15.35 7.81 -10.62
N ASP A 179 14.45 7.55 -9.67
CA ASP A 179 14.61 6.51 -8.64
C ASP A 179 14.61 5.12 -9.27
N PHE A 180 13.70 4.86 -10.22
CA PHE A 180 13.70 3.59 -10.96
C PHE A 180 14.96 3.43 -11.84
N ALA A 181 15.44 4.51 -12.44
CA ALA A 181 16.70 4.47 -13.20
C ALA A 181 17.90 4.18 -12.29
N ALA A 182 17.94 4.78 -11.09
CA ALA A 182 18.99 4.53 -10.11
C ALA A 182 18.93 3.09 -9.55
N LEU A 183 17.71 2.58 -9.28
CA LEU A 183 17.52 1.19 -8.91
C LEU A 183 18.07 0.26 -10.00
N TRP A 184 17.71 0.50 -11.27
CA TRP A 184 18.21 -0.30 -12.38
C TRP A 184 19.74 -0.29 -12.45
N GLN A 185 20.36 0.87 -12.37
CA GLN A 185 21.83 0.99 -12.38
C GLN A 185 22.49 0.14 -11.28
N ALA A 186 21.88 0.10 -10.09
CA ALA A 186 22.44 -0.64 -8.98
C ALA A 186 22.28 -2.17 -9.10
N ILE A 187 21.25 -2.67 -9.80
CA ILE A 187 20.93 -4.11 -9.87
C ILE A 187 21.06 -4.74 -11.26
N ALA A 188 21.45 -3.97 -12.30
CA ALA A 188 21.45 -4.43 -13.69
C ALA A 188 22.27 -5.71 -13.88
N GLU A 189 23.44 -5.79 -13.27
CA GLU A 189 24.41 -6.91 -13.38
C GLU A 189 24.12 -8.06 -12.39
N ARG A 190 22.96 -8.02 -11.69
CA ARG A 190 22.61 -8.99 -10.66
C ARG A 190 21.27 -9.67 -10.98
N GLU A 191 21.08 -10.89 -10.51
CA GLU A 191 19.81 -11.63 -10.60
C GLU A 191 18.87 -11.25 -9.44
N ILE A 192 18.42 -10.00 -9.42
CA ILE A 192 17.55 -9.46 -8.38
C ILE A 192 16.19 -9.13 -8.99
N TYR A 193 15.13 -9.62 -8.37
CA TYR A 193 13.75 -9.28 -8.68
C TYR A 193 13.32 -7.99 -7.98
N VAL A 194 12.27 -7.37 -8.48
CA VAL A 194 11.65 -6.17 -7.87
C VAL A 194 10.19 -6.45 -7.57
N LEU A 195 9.76 -6.23 -6.34
CA LEU A 195 8.36 -6.25 -5.94
C LEU A 195 7.93 -4.82 -5.64
N SER A 196 7.15 -4.25 -6.55
CA SER A 196 6.66 -2.88 -6.48
C SER A 196 5.23 -2.88 -5.95
N ASP A 197 5.06 -2.47 -4.70
CA ASP A 197 3.75 -2.27 -4.08
C ASP A 197 3.22 -0.90 -4.49
N GLU A 198 2.30 -0.89 -5.47
CA GLU A 198 1.73 0.31 -6.08
C GLU A 198 0.24 0.49 -5.74
N VAL A 199 -0.19 0.00 -4.57
CA VAL A 199 -1.61 0.02 -4.15
C VAL A 199 -2.23 1.41 -4.12
N TYR A 200 -1.42 2.46 -4.03
CA TYR A 200 -1.84 3.87 -4.06
C TYR A 200 -1.59 4.55 -5.41
N GLU A 201 -1.41 3.80 -6.50
CA GLU A 201 -1.07 4.33 -7.85
C GLU A 201 -1.96 5.49 -8.31
N HIS A 202 -3.24 5.50 -7.90
CA HIS A 202 -4.21 6.55 -8.24
C HIS A 202 -4.33 7.66 -7.17
N ILE A 203 -3.53 7.61 -6.10
CA ILE A 203 -3.52 8.62 -5.04
C ILE A 203 -2.11 9.22 -4.99
N CYS A 204 -1.77 9.93 -6.08
CA CYS A 204 -0.49 10.57 -6.29
C CYS A 204 -0.71 12.06 -6.58
N PHE A 205 0.02 12.92 -5.88
CA PHE A 205 -0.10 14.38 -5.98
C PHE A 205 1.14 15.01 -6.62
N ALA A 206 2.18 14.20 -6.90
CA ALA A 206 3.40 14.63 -7.56
C ALA A 206 3.12 15.13 -8.98
N ASP A 207 3.91 16.10 -9.44
CA ASP A 207 3.86 16.55 -10.81
C ASP A 207 4.25 15.39 -11.76
N GLY A 208 3.44 15.17 -12.80
CA GLY A 208 3.60 14.06 -13.72
C GLY A 208 2.94 12.74 -13.28
N GLY A 209 2.30 12.70 -12.10
CA GLY A 209 1.54 11.56 -11.60
C GLY A 209 2.41 10.42 -11.05
N HIS A 210 1.82 9.24 -10.94
CA HIS A 210 2.52 8.05 -10.44
C HIS A 210 3.49 7.48 -11.46
N ALA A 211 4.74 7.27 -11.05
CA ALA A 211 5.72 6.51 -11.81
C ALA A 211 5.63 5.02 -11.42
N SER A 212 5.21 4.18 -12.35
CA SER A 212 5.14 2.73 -12.14
C SER A 212 6.42 2.03 -12.60
N VAL A 213 6.80 0.94 -11.93
CA VAL A 213 7.88 0.06 -12.37
C VAL A 213 7.61 -0.51 -13.78
N LEU A 214 6.34 -0.62 -14.17
CA LEU A 214 5.93 -1.12 -15.50
C LEU A 214 6.31 -0.16 -16.63
N ALA A 215 6.46 1.14 -16.34
CA ALA A 215 6.91 2.12 -17.34
C ALA A 215 8.42 2.04 -17.61
N HIS A 216 9.20 1.33 -16.77
CA HIS A 216 10.64 1.18 -16.96
C HIS A 216 10.96 -0.14 -17.69
N PRO A 217 11.39 -0.11 -18.97
CA PRO A 217 11.47 -1.31 -19.82
C PRO A 217 12.32 -2.45 -19.24
N GLN A 218 13.47 -2.13 -18.65
CA GLN A 218 14.38 -3.15 -18.13
C GLN A 218 13.92 -3.69 -16.77
N LEU A 219 13.37 -2.85 -15.88
CA LEU A 219 12.90 -3.30 -14.58
C LEU A 219 11.65 -4.17 -14.70
N ARG A 220 10.71 -3.84 -15.58
CA ARG A 220 9.47 -4.63 -15.72
C ARG A 220 9.73 -6.08 -16.10
N GLU A 221 10.85 -6.38 -16.79
CA GLU A 221 11.25 -7.76 -17.16
C GLU A 221 11.62 -8.64 -15.96
N ARG A 222 11.77 -8.03 -14.78
CA ARG A 222 12.06 -8.72 -13.51
C ARG A 222 11.23 -8.21 -12.34
N ALA A 223 10.14 -7.51 -12.62
CA ALA A 223 9.30 -6.89 -11.60
C ALA A 223 7.94 -7.57 -11.47
N VAL A 224 7.39 -7.49 -10.26
CA VAL A 224 5.98 -7.72 -9.96
C VAL A 224 5.41 -6.39 -9.47
N ALA A 225 4.54 -5.76 -10.26
CA ALA A 225 3.76 -4.60 -9.85
C ALA A 225 2.46 -5.07 -9.20
N VAL A 226 2.17 -4.61 -7.99
CA VAL A 226 0.99 -4.99 -7.21
C VAL A 226 0.08 -3.80 -7.01
N SER A 227 -1.21 -3.97 -7.26
CA SER A 227 -2.22 -2.92 -7.10
C SER A 227 -3.47 -3.41 -6.36
N SER A 228 -4.33 -2.48 -5.90
CA SER A 228 -5.50 -2.77 -5.09
C SER A 228 -6.72 -1.96 -5.50
N PHE A 229 -7.75 -2.63 -5.97
CA PHE A 229 -9.04 -1.99 -6.25
C PHE A 229 -9.75 -1.48 -4.98
N GLY A 230 -9.43 -2.07 -3.82
CA GLY A 230 -9.93 -1.60 -2.54
C GLY A 230 -9.48 -0.17 -2.20
N LYS A 231 -8.31 0.25 -2.70
CA LYS A 231 -7.80 1.62 -2.55
C LYS A 231 -8.40 2.54 -3.61
N THR A 232 -8.44 2.08 -4.85
CA THR A 232 -8.96 2.83 -6.00
C THR A 232 -10.45 3.14 -5.85
N PHE A 233 -11.24 2.19 -5.37
CA PHE A 233 -12.71 2.32 -5.34
C PHE A 233 -13.29 2.45 -3.92
N HIS A 234 -12.47 2.74 -2.91
CA HIS A 234 -12.91 2.89 -1.50
C HIS A 234 -13.60 1.64 -0.93
N MET A 235 -13.32 0.47 -1.49
CA MET A 235 -13.96 -0.81 -1.15
C MET A 235 -12.93 -1.79 -0.56
N THR A 236 -12.22 -1.37 0.51
CA THR A 236 -11.12 -2.14 1.11
C THR A 236 -11.55 -3.52 1.60
N GLY A 237 -12.81 -3.66 2.04
CA GLY A 237 -13.41 -4.91 2.50
C GLY A 237 -13.67 -5.93 1.40
N TRP A 238 -13.71 -5.53 0.12
CA TRP A 238 -13.94 -6.47 -0.98
C TRP A 238 -12.74 -7.37 -1.26
N LYS A 239 -11.57 -6.94 -0.85
CA LYS A 239 -10.33 -7.71 -0.97
C LYS A 239 -10.05 -8.19 -2.41
N VAL A 240 -10.16 -7.28 -3.38
CA VAL A 240 -9.77 -7.53 -4.77
C VAL A 240 -8.57 -6.67 -5.12
N GLY A 241 -7.51 -7.32 -5.57
CA GLY A 241 -6.29 -6.71 -6.09
C GLY A 241 -5.78 -7.49 -7.29
N TYR A 242 -4.64 -7.10 -7.80
CA TYR A 242 -4.00 -7.80 -8.91
C TYR A 242 -2.50 -7.54 -8.91
N CYS A 243 -1.78 -8.36 -9.65
CA CYS A 243 -0.40 -8.08 -10.01
C CYS A 243 -0.19 -8.23 -11.53
N VAL A 244 0.79 -7.48 -12.01
CA VAL A 244 1.32 -7.56 -13.37
C VAL A 244 2.80 -7.92 -13.28
N ALA A 245 3.20 -9.00 -13.95
CA ALA A 245 4.57 -9.47 -13.98
C ALA A 245 4.85 -10.23 -15.28
N PRO A 246 6.12 -10.37 -15.72
CA PRO A 246 6.48 -11.20 -16.85
C PRO A 246 5.92 -12.61 -16.74
N ALA A 247 5.60 -13.24 -17.87
CA ALA A 247 4.96 -14.55 -17.94
C ALA A 247 5.65 -15.62 -17.08
N ALA A 248 6.98 -15.66 -17.05
CA ALA A 248 7.74 -16.63 -16.28
C ALA A 248 7.57 -16.42 -14.76
N ILE A 249 7.57 -15.16 -14.29
CA ILE A 249 7.34 -14.82 -12.87
C ILE A 249 5.88 -15.09 -12.50
N SER A 250 4.94 -14.69 -13.35
CA SER A 250 3.51 -14.94 -13.17
C SER A 250 3.20 -16.44 -13.05
N ALA A 251 3.87 -17.29 -13.83
CA ALA A 251 3.71 -18.74 -13.75
C ALA A 251 4.10 -19.30 -12.36
N GLU A 252 5.20 -18.82 -11.76
CA GLU A 252 5.61 -19.24 -10.42
C GLU A 252 4.69 -18.67 -9.32
N LEU A 253 4.30 -17.41 -9.43
CA LEU A 253 3.36 -16.76 -8.51
C LEU A 253 2.01 -17.50 -8.51
N ARG A 254 1.51 -17.86 -9.68
CA ARG A 254 0.24 -18.59 -9.84
C ARG A 254 0.24 -19.97 -9.20
N LYS A 255 1.39 -20.64 -9.09
CA LYS A 255 1.50 -21.92 -8.35
C LYS A 255 1.23 -21.70 -6.86
N VAL A 256 1.66 -20.60 -6.28
CA VAL A 256 1.36 -20.24 -4.89
C VAL A 256 -0.09 -19.83 -4.75
N HIS A 257 -0.58 -18.92 -5.59
CA HIS A 257 -1.95 -18.42 -5.59
C HIS A 257 -2.97 -19.56 -5.71
N GLN A 258 -2.71 -20.55 -6.56
CA GLN A 258 -3.57 -21.74 -6.78
C GLN A 258 -3.91 -22.44 -5.46
N TYR A 259 -2.99 -22.54 -4.52
CA TYR A 259 -3.16 -23.27 -3.27
C TYR A 259 -3.32 -22.36 -2.04
N LEU A 260 -3.25 -21.04 -2.23
CA LEU A 260 -3.49 -20.06 -1.17
C LEU A 260 -4.95 -19.58 -1.20
N THR A 261 -5.42 -19.13 -2.34
CA THR A 261 -6.77 -18.55 -2.52
C THR A 261 -7.56 -19.26 -3.62
N PHE A 262 -6.88 -19.74 -4.66
CA PHE A 262 -7.44 -20.37 -5.86
C PHE A 262 -8.23 -19.40 -6.74
N SER A 263 -9.35 -18.86 -6.26
CA SER A 263 -10.26 -18.02 -7.05
C SER A 263 -10.79 -16.86 -6.20
N VAL A 264 -10.82 -15.69 -6.78
CA VAL A 264 -11.32 -14.46 -6.13
C VAL A 264 -12.80 -14.29 -6.46
N ASN A 265 -13.53 -13.58 -5.61
CA ASN A 265 -14.97 -13.30 -5.72
C ASN A 265 -15.38 -12.88 -7.14
N THR A 266 -16.12 -13.74 -7.85
CA THR A 266 -16.48 -13.57 -9.27
C THR A 266 -17.33 -12.33 -9.52
N PRO A 267 -18.47 -12.08 -8.82
CA PRO A 267 -19.29 -10.91 -9.07
C PRO A 267 -18.55 -9.60 -8.77
N ALA A 268 -17.67 -9.56 -7.78
CA ALA A 268 -16.84 -8.38 -7.50
C ALA A 268 -15.85 -8.08 -8.64
N GLN A 269 -15.23 -9.11 -9.20
CA GLN A 269 -14.35 -8.95 -10.36
C GLN A 269 -15.09 -8.39 -11.59
N LEU A 270 -16.29 -8.90 -11.88
CA LEU A 270 -17.10 -8.43 -12.99
C LEU A 270 -17.57 -6.99 -12.79
N ALA A 271 -17.99 -6.65 -11.57
CA ALA A 271 -18.38 -5.27 -11.24
C ALA A 271 -17.22 -4.29 -11.40
N ILE A 272 -16.02 -4.68 -10.98
CA ILE A 272 -14.81 -3.87 -11.15
C ILE A 272 -14.43 -3.74 -12.64
N ALA A 273 -14.59 -4.81 -13.43
CA ALA A 273 -14.36 -4.75 -14.87
C ALA A 273 -15.31 -3.74 -15.55
N ASP A 274 -16.58 -3.74 -15.17
CA ASP A 274 -17.55 -2.77 -15.67
C ASP A 274 -17.16 -1.35 -15.26
N MET A 275 -16.78 -1.16 -14.00
CA MET A 275 -16.35 0.15 -13.48
C MET A 275 -15.13 0.71 -14.24
N LEU A 276 -14.13 -0.13 -14.51
CA LEU A 276 -12.93 0.29 -15.25
C LEU A 276 -13.24 0.67 -16.70
N ARG A 277 -14.22 0.01 -17.33
CA ARG A 277 -14.59 0.26 -18.74
C ARG A 277 -15.57 1.41 -18.91
N GLU A 278 -16.55 1.50 -18.02
CA GLU A 278 -17.70 2.37 -18.20
C GLU A 278 -17.63 3.67 -17.39
N ALA A 279 -16.77 3.70 -16.34
CA ALA A 279 -16.56 4.88 -15.48
C ALA A 279 -15.06 5.09 -15.15
N PRO A 280 -14.16 5.14 -16.17
CA PRO A 280 -12.73 5.31 -15.96
C PRO A 280 -12.36 6.65 -15.34
N GLU A 281 -13.22 7.66 -15.46
CA GLU A 281 -13.06 8.98 -14.84
C GLU A 281 -12.86 8.86 -13.33
N HIS A 282 -13.45 7.88 -12.67
CA HIS A 282 -13.31 7.71 -11.22
C HIS A 282 -11.84 7.61 -10.79
N TYR A 283 -11.05 6.73 -11.41
CA TYR A 283 -9.64 6.59 -11.02
C TYR A 283 -8.77 7.73 -11.57
N ARG A 284 -9.17 8.37 -12.67
CA ARG A 284 -8.48 9.53 -13.26
C ARG A 284 -8.64 10.78 -12.39
N GLU A 285 -9.80 10.96 -11.78
CA GLU A 285 -10.12 12.09 -10.91
C GLU A 285 -9.72 11.87 -9.45
N LEU A 286 -9.36 10.64 -9.08
CA LEU A 286 -9.03 10.28 -7.71
C LEU A 286 -7.88 11.12 -7.09
N PRO A 287 -6.82 11.49 -7.85
CA PRO A 287 -5.79 12.40 -7.33
C PRO A 287 -6.36 13.77 -6.91
N ALA A 288 -7.27 14.34 -7.70
CA ALA A 288 -7.91 15.62 -7.37
C ALA A 288 -8.82 15.50 -6.15
N PHE A 289 -9.62 14.44 -6.08
CA PHE A 289 -10.50 14.14 -4.95
C PHE A 289 -9.75 14.03 -3.61
N TYR A 290 -8.61 13.37 -3.59
CA TYR A 290 -7.82 13.24 -2.36
C TYR A 290 -6.95 14.47 -2.09
N ARG A 291 -6.48 15.19 -3.12
CA ARG A 291 -5.77 16.45 -2.96
C ARG A 291 -6.63 17.48 -2.24
N GLU A 292 -7.90 17.60 -2.62
CA GLU A 292 -8.85 18.48 -1.95
C GLU A 292 -8.96 18.19 -0.44
N ARG A 293 -9.06 16.92 -0.06
CA ARG A 293 -9.12 16.48 1.34
C ARG A 293 -7.83 16.71 2.09
N ARG A 294 -6.70 16.42 1.44
CA ARG A 294 -5.36 16.71 1.98
C ARG A 294 -5.22 18.19 2.29
N ASP A 295 -5.51 19.03 1.32
CA ASP A 295 -5.31 20.49 1.41
C ASP A 295 -6.26 21.10 2.45
N LEU A 296 -7.53 20.65 2.48
CA LEU A 296 -8.50 21.01 3.53
C LEU A 296 -7.95 20.67 4.93
N PHE A 297 -7.44 19.47 5.10
CA PHE A 297 -6.97 19.02 6.41
C PHE A 297 -5.68 19.73 6.83
N ILE A 298 -4.73 19.93 5.92
CA ILE A 298 -3.50 20.71 6.17
C ILE A 298 -3.86 22.15 6.57
N GLU A 299 -4.76 22.80 5.83
CA GLU A 299 -5.17 24.16 6.16
C GLU A 299 -5.86 24.25 7.52
N ALA A 300 -6.72 23.29 7.84
CA ALA A 300 -7.39 23.23 9.13
C ALA A 300 -6.42 22.96 10.31
N LEU A 301 -5.29 22.28 10.06
CA LEU A 301 -4.24 22.03 11.05
C LEU A 301 -3.24 23.17 11.19
N ARG A 302 -3.25 24.19 10.32
CA ARG A 302 -2.30 25.31 10.34
C ARG A 302 -2.18 26.04 11.70
N PRO A 303 -3.27 26.22 12.49
CA PRO A 303 -3.17 26.82 13.82
C PRO A 303 -2.57 25.89 14.89
N SER A 304 -2.41 24.60 14.61
CA SER A 304 -1.87 23.64 15.58
C SER A 304 -0.35 23.80 15.75
N ARG A 305 0.18 23.17 16.81
CA ARG A 305 1.64 23.05 17.01
C ARG A 305 2.25 21.81 16.34
N LEU A 306 1.44 21.10 15.53
CA LEU A 306 1.93 20.00 14.71
C LEU A 306 2.64 20.54 13.48
N GLU A 307 3.83 20.05 13.19
CA GLU A 307 4.52 20.30 11.92
C GLU A 307 4.14 19.21 10.91
N ILE A 308 3.45 19.60 9.84
CA ILE A 308 3.00 18.64 8.81
C ILE A 308 4.11 18.43 7.79
N LEU A 309 4.51 17.18 7.58
CA LEU A 309 5.54 16.79 6.63
C LEU A 309 5.00 16.79 5.18
N PRO A 310 5.89 16.86 4.16
CA PRO A 310 5.47 16.75 2.76
C PRO A 310 4.63 15.52 2.48
N CYS A 311 3.55 15.69 1.71
CA CYS A 311 2.64 14.63 1.30
C CYS A 311 2.47 14.64 -0.23
N GLU A 312 3.17 13.73 -0.89
CA GLU A 312 3.18 13.62 -2.36
C GLU A 312 2.23 12.55 -2.88
N GLY A 313 1.75 11.66 -2.01
CA GLY A 313 0.83 10.58 -2.39
C GLY A 313 0.22 9.88 -1.18
N THR A 314 -0.55 8.84 -1.42
CA THR A 314 -1.38 8.13 -0.45
C THR A 314 -2.52 9.01 0.12
N TYR A 315 -3.21 8.53 1.14
CA TYR A 315 -4.17 9.33 1.90
C TYR A 315 -3.74 9.48 3.37
N PHE A 316 -2.42 9.57 3.58
CA PHE A 316 -1.83 9.77 4.89
C PHE A 316 -1.05 11.07 4.97
N LEU A 317 -1.17 11.77 6.09
CA LEU A 317 -0.25 12.82 6.51
C LEU A 317 0.65 12.29 7.61
N GLN A 318 1.88 12.77 7.61
CA GLN A 318 2.75 12.67 8.77
C GLN A 318 2.79 14.01 9.49
N ALA A 319 2.81 13.96 10.81
CA ALA A 319 2.89 15.15 11.65
C ALA A 319 3.95 14.95 12.73
N ASP A 320 4.87 15.90 12.84
CA ASP A 320 5.81 16.01 13.94
C ASP A 320 5.11 16.69 15.13
N TYR A 321 5.17 16.04 16.30
CA TYR A 321 4.57 16.55 17.54
C TYR A 321 5.63 16.98 18.58
N SER A 322 6.88 17.12 18.20
CA SER A 322 8.00 17.46 19.10
C SER A 322 7.80 18.76 19.88
N ALA A 323 7.07 19.73 19.30
CA ALA A 323 6.70 20.97 19.99
C ALA A 323 5.58 20.80 21.04
N ILE A 324 4.94 19.62 21.11
CA ILE A 324 3.76 19.37 21.96
C ILE A 324 4.12 18.51 23.17
N SER A 325 4.90 17.42 22.96
CA SER A 325 5.13 16.41 24.01
C SER A 325 6.49 15.74 23.89
N ASP A 326 7.04 15.32 25.05
CA ASP A 326 8.25 14.51 25.15
C ASP A 326 8.01 13.02 25.17
N LEU A 327 6.76 12.57 25.16
CA LEU A 327 6.41 11.15 25.08
C LEU A 327 6.95 10.52 23.79
N ASP A 328 7.25 9.21 23.84
CA ASP A 328 7.43 8.41 22.63
C ASP A 328 6.14 8.37 21.81
N ASP A 329 6.24 8.02 20.53
CA ASP A 329 5.11 8.10 19.60
C ASP A 329 3.98 7.13 19.92
N VAL A 330 4.27 5.95 20.49
CA VAL A 330 3.26 4.98 20.92
C VAL A 330 2.47 5.55 22.11
N SER A 331 3.17 6.06 23.11
CA SER A 331 2.57 6.68 24.29
C SER A 331 1.80 7.95 23.91
N PHE A 332 2.33 8.75 23.00
CA PHE A 332 1.67 9.95 22.50
C PHE A 332 0.37 9.60 21.73
N CYS A 333 0.38 8.61 20.84
CA CYS A 333 -0.82 8.19 20.13
C CYS A 333 -1.91 7.65 21.08
N ARG A 334 -1.53 6.94 22.13
CA ARG A 334 -2.47 6.48 23.15
C ARG A 334 -3.09 7.66 23.90
N TRP A 335 -2.26 8.56 24.40
CA TRP A 335 -2.69 9.78 25.07
C TRP A 335 -3.60 10.64 24.19
N LEU A 336 -3.21 10.84 22.92
CA LEU A 336 -3.99 11.58 21.93
C LEU A 336 -5.40 10.96 21.74
N THR A 337 -5.48 9.64 21.78
CA THR A 337 -6.76 8.91 21.64
C THR A 337 -7.64 9.05 22.88
N THR A 338 -7.07 8.92 24.09
CA THR A 338 -7.82 8.88 25.35
C THR A 338 -8.20 10.25 25.85
N GLU A 339 -7.30 11.24 25.74
CA GLU A 339 -7.48 12.57 26.35
C GLU A 339 -7.96 13.62 25.35
N VAL A 340 -7.49 13.54 24.08
CA VAL A 340 -7.84 14.51 23.03
C VAL A 340 -8.98 14.00 22.14
N GLY A 341 -9.16 12.69 22.10
CA GLY A 341 -10.22 12.06 21.32
C GLY A 341 -9.94 11.99 19.83
N VAL A 342 -8.66 11.90 19.41
CA VAL A 342 -8.24 11.66 18.03
C VAL A 342 -7.24 10.52 18.00
N ALA A 343 -7.53 9.46 17.27
CA ALA A 343 -6.62 8.33 17.12
C ALA A 343 -5.70 8.50 15.93
N ALA A 344 -4.41 8.26 16.14
CA ALA A 344 -3.34 8.26 15.14
C ALA A 344 -2.56 6.95 15.18
N ILE A 345 -1.62 6.75 14.26
CA ILE A 345 -0.67 5.63 14.28
C ILE A 345 0.74 6.18 14.57
N PRO A 346 1.47 5.59 15.55
CA PRO A 346 2.88 5.90 15.76
C PRO A 346 3.71 5.45 14.56
N LEU A 347 4.73 6.23 14.18
CA LEU A 347 5.52 5.90 12.99
C LEU A 347 6.59 4.83 13.27
N SER A 348 7.08 4.76 14.51
CA SER A 348 8.11 3.79 14.93
C SER A 348 7.72 2.34 14.69
N VAL A 349 6.42 2.03 14.71
CA VAL A 349 5.93 0.64 14.52
C VAL A 349 6.15 0.09 13.11
N PHE A 350 6.48 0.95 12.15
CA PHE A 350 6.85 0.57 10.79
C PHE A 350 8.35 0.38 10.59
N CYS A 351 9.14 0.58 11.65
CA CYS A 351 10.60 0.49 11.63
C CYS A 351 11.07 -0.73 12.45
N ALA A 352 12.17 -1.36 12.03
CA ALA A 352 12.79 -2.43 12.81
C ALA A 352 13.73 -1.86 13.89
N ASP A 353 14.48 -0.84 13.52
CA ASP A 353 15.43 -0.16 14.41
C ASP A 353 14.76 0.97 15.20
N PRO A 354 15.35 1.41 16.32
CA PRO A 354 14.86 2.56 17.06
C PRO A 354 14.67 3.78 16.15
N PHE A 355 13.47 4.35 16.20
CA PHE A 355 13.08 5.51 15.39
C PHE A 355 13.03 6.75 16.31
N PRO A 356 14.06 7.62 16.31
CA PRO A 356 14.19 8.70 17.29
C PRO A 356 13.30 9.93 17.01
N HIS A 357 12.48 9.86 15.95
CA HIS A 357 11.65 10.98 15.51
C HIS A 357 10.27 10.93 16.14
N LYS A 358 9.75 12.07 16.54
CA LYS A 358 8.43 12.24 17.14
C LYS A 358 7.35 12.41 16.07
N LEU A 359 7.11 11.37 15.28
CA LEU A 359 6.21 11.40 14.13
C LEU A 359 5.00 10.48 14.33
N ILE A 360 3.84 10.98 13.91
CA ILE A 360 2.60 10.23 13.84
C ILE A 360 2.03 10.26 12.43
N ARG A 361 1.26 9.22 12.06
CA ARG A 361 0.52 9.15 10.81
C ARG A 361 -0.96 9.39 11.04
N LEU A 362 -1.57 10.28 10.26
CA LEU A 362 -2.98 10.63 10.24
C LEU A 362 -3.60 10.26 8.89
N CYS A 363 -4.73 9.54 8.88
CA CYS A 363 -5.46 9.21 7.67
C CYS A 363 -6.46 10.31 7.32
N PHE A 364 -6.33 10.91 6.13
CA PHE A 364 -7.30 11.91 5.63
C PHE A 364 -8.30 11.35 4.59
N ALA A 365 -8.36 10.04 4.41
CA ALA A 365 -9.46 9.41 3.67
C ALA A 365 -10.75 9.45 4.51
N LYS A 366 -11.23 10.67 4.78
CA LYS A 366 -12.37 10.94 5.64
C LYS A 366 -13.29 11.99 5.01
N GLN A 367 -14.53 12.03 5.49
CA GLN A 367 -15.44 13.11 5.15
C GLN A 367 -14.87 14.46 5.62
N PRO A 368 -15.10 15.56 4.89
CA PRO A 368 -14.66 16.90 5.31
C PRO A 368 -15.04 17.25 6.75
N ALA A 369 -16.26 16.91 7.17
CA ALA A 369 -16.72 17.15 8.54
C ALA A 369 -15.88 16.41 9.59
N THR A 370 -15.48 15.16 9.32
CA THR A 370 -14.62 14.37 10.19
C THR A 370 -13.24 15.01 10.31
N LEU A 371 -12.65 15.46 9.19
CA LEU A 371 -11.35 16.13 9.16
C LEU A 371 -11.35 17.44 9.95
N LEU A 372 -12.36 18.27 9.75
CA LEU A 372 -12.50 19.55 10.46
C LEU A 372 -12.71 19.34 11.97
N ALA A 373 -13.52 18.35 12.36
CA ALA A 373 -13.72 18.00 13.77
C ALA A 373 -12.42 17.51 14.42
N ALA A 374 -11.64 16.68 13.72
CA ALA A 374 -10.34 16.23 14.21
C ALA A 374 -9.35 17.41 14.33
N ALA A 375 -9.26 18.26 13.32
CA ALA A 375 -8.39 19.45 13.34
C ALA A 375 -8.74 20.39 14.50
N THR A 376 -10.03 20.62 14.77
CA THR A 376 -10.49 21.43 15.90
C THR A 376 -9.93 20.93 17.23
N ARG A 377 -9.91 19.59 17.44
CA ARG A 377 -9.33 19.00 18.67
C ARG A 377 -7.81 19.12 18.69
N LEU A 378 -7.16 18.82 17.57
CA LEU A 378 -5.69 18.87 17.45
C LEU A 378 -5.11 20.29 17.59
N CYS A 379 -5.86 21.32 17.21
CA CYS A 379 -5.45 22.72 17.38
C CYS A 379 -5.55 23.22 18.84
N GLN A 380 -6.08 22.43 19.74
CA GLN A 380 -6.15 22.76 21.18
C GLN A 380 -4.91 22.27 21.96
N LEU A 381 -3.98 21.56 21.32
CA LEU A 381 -2.77 20.99 21.90
C LEU A 381 -1.68 22.02 22.18
#